data_a6778a1bac6500cae0a81d03030a9070
#
_entry.id   a6778a1bac6500cae0a81d03030a9070
#
_cell.length_a   1.000
_cell.length_b   1.000
_cell.length_c   1.000
_cell.angle_alpha   90.00
_cell.angle_beta   90.00
_cell.angle_gamma   90.00
#
_symmetry.space_group_name_H-M   'P 1'
#
loop_
_entity.id
_entity.type
_entity.pdbx_description
1 polymer ?
#
loop_
_entity_poly.entity_id
_entity_poly.type
_entity_poly.pdbx_seq_one_letter_code
_entity_poly.pdbx_strand_id
1 'polypeptide(L)'
;METAKLPFIIKGVLSVRDAVKCLEIGAKGIVVSNHGGRLNGTLPPLAVLPGIVKVIDGQIPVFVDCGICSGMDAYKALALGATAVSVGGHLIPYIKKGGGEGVASRILEMTEELRGVMAYTGVRTLKEFDASVIHRI
;
A
#
# COMPACT_ATOMS: atom_id res chain seq x y z
N MET A 1 23.66 9.64 12.82
CA MET A 1 23.97 8.26 13.25
C MET A 1 24.11 7.39 12.02
N GLU A 2 25.32 7.23 11.54
CA GLU A 2 25.64 6.45 10.32
C GLU A 2 25.92 4.98 10.69
N THR A 3 24.92 4.27 11.20
CA THR A 3 25.10 2.88 11.61
C THR A 3 24.74 1.87 10.52
N ALA A 4 23.97 2.26 9.53
CA ALA A 4 23.62 1.37 8.41
C ALA A 4 24.09 1.96 7.08
N LYS A 5 24.94 1.22 6.37
CA LYS A 5 25.38 1.56 5.00
C LYS A 5 24.33 1.20 3.93
N LEU A 6 23.27 0.50 4.30
CA LEU A 6 22.20 0.06 3.40
C LEU A 6 20.99 0.99 3.51
N PRO A 7 20.24 1.20 2.40
CA PRO A 7 18.96 1.90 2.46
C PRO A 7 17.98 1.11 3.34
N PHE A 8 17.21 1.80 4.16
CA PHE A 8 16.22 1.19 5.03
C PHE A 8 14.83 1.74 4.76
N ILE A 9 13.82 0.89 4.94
CA ILE A 9 12.41 1.19 4.81
C ILE A 9 11.77 1.01 6.19
N ILE A 10 11.00 2.00 6.64
CA ILE A 10 10.30 1.94 7.92
C ILE A 10 8.88 1.44 7.69
N LYS A 11 8.51 0.38 8.42
CA LYS A 11 7.18 -0.23 8.35
C LYS A 11 6.38 0.05 9.63
N GLY A 12 5.07 0.27 9.47
CA GLY A 12 4.17 0.54 10.59
C GLY A 12 3.86 2.03 10.77
N VAL A 13 4.09 2.84 9.75
CA VAL A 13 3.79 4.28 9.77
C VAL A 13 2.28 4.47 9.63
N LEU A 14 1.65 5.15 10.61
CA LEU A 14 0.21 5.40 10.65
C LEU A 14 -0.15 6.85 10.96
N SER A 15 0.82 7.74 11.02
CA SER A 15 0.57 9.15 11.25
C SER A 15 1.43 10.04 10.35
N VAL A 16 0.93 11.23 10.05
CA VAL A 16 1.68 12.29 9.35
C VAL A 16 2.95 12.64 10.12
N ARG A 17 2.86 12.72 11.45
CA ARG A 17 4.00 13.02 12.32
C ARG A 17 5.13 11.99 12.17
N ASP A 18 4.78 10.69 12.14
CA ASP A 18 5.78 9.64 11.99
C ASP A 18 6.36 9.62 10.58
N ALA A 19 5.54 9.92 9.56
CA ALA A 19 6.01 10.04 8.18
C ALA A 19 7.07 11.16 8.03
N VAL A 20 6.84 12.32 8.64
CA VAL A 20 7.82 13.42 8.68
C VAL A 20 9.11 12.97 9.36
N LYS A 21 9.01 12.30 10.50
CA LYS A 21 10.20 11.77 11.20
C LYS A 21 10.98 10.76 10.37
N CYS A 22 10.28 9.95 9.55
CA CYS A 22 10.96 9.02 8.65
C CYS A 22 11.81 9.76 7.61
N LEU A 23 11.35 10.91 7.10
CA LEU A 23 12.15 11.76 6.22
C LEU A 23 13.37 12.35 6.96
N GLU A 24 13.16 12.90 8.15
CA GLU A 24 14.21 13.54 8.96
C GLU A 24 15.37 12.59 9.26
N ILE A 25 15.10 11.33 9.51
CA ILE A 25 16.13 10.32 9.81
C ILE A 25 16.70 9.63 8.55
N GLY A 26 16.29 10.06 7.35
CA GLY A 26 16.84 9.60 6.08
C GLY A 26 16.33 8.25 5.60
N ALA A 27 15.12 7.82 6.00
CA ALA A 27 14.48 6.62 5.45
C ALA A 27 14.39 6.70 3.93
N LYS A 28 14.55 5.57 3.26
CA LYS A 28 14.49 5.46 1.79
C LYS A 28 13.14 4.94 1.28
N GLY A 29 12.19 4.78 2.18
CA GLY A 29 10.81 4.40 1.92
C GLY A 29 10.06 4.17 3.21
N ILE A 30 8.74 4.17 3.13
CA ILE A 30 7.87 3.84 4.26
C ILE A 30 6.79 2.85 3.84
N VAL A 31 6.32 2.06 4.81
CA VAL A 31 5.14 1.21 4.64
C VAL A 31 4.05 1.71 5.60
N VAL A 32 2.98 2.23 5.05
CA VAL A 32 1.77 2.59 5.81
C VAL A 32 1.05 1.30 6.18
N SER A 33 1.01 0.98 7.47
CA SER A 33 0.65 -0.34 7.95
C SER A 33 0.18 -0.32 9.40
N ASN A 34 -0.94 -1.00 9.69
CA ASN A 34 -1.39 -1.28 11.06
C ASN A 34 -1.04 -2.70 11.52
N HIS A 35 -0.12 -3.35 10.82
CA HIS A 35 0.39 -4.67 11.17
C HIS A 35 -0.70 -5.76 11.27
N GLY A 36 -1.71 -5.71 10.38
CA GLY A 36 -2.84 -6.64 10.39
C GLY A 36 -3.82 -6.40 11.54
N GLY A 37 -3.96 -5.15 11.99
CA GLY A 37 -4.89 -4.79 13.06
C GLY A 37 -4.42 -5.16 14.46
N ARG A 38 -3.12 -5.38 14.67
CA ARG A 38 -2.57 -5.74 16.01
C ARG A 38 -2.82 -4.68 17.08
N LEU A 39 -2.91 -3.41 16.68
CA LEU A 39 -3.30 -2.32 17.57
C LEU A 39 -4.79 -2.06 17.41
N ASN A 40 -5.57 -2.48 18.39
CA ASN A 40 -7.00 -2.23 18.42
C ASN A 40 -7.27 -0.71 18.48
N GLY A 41 -8.24 -0.23 17.70
CA GLY A 41 -8.59 1.19 17.65
C GLY A 41 -7.74 2.06 16.72
N THR A 42 -6.76 1.50 15.99
CA THR A 42 -6.05 2.26 14.96
C THR A 42 -6.89 2.41 13.69
N LEU A 43 -6.67 3.51 12.97
CA LEU A 43 -7.28 3.70 11.65
C LEU A 43 -6.71 2.69 10.63
N PRO A 44 -7.53 2.28 9.66
CA PRO A 44 -7.02 1.51 8.52
C PRO A 44 -5.97 2.32 7.74
N PRO A 45 -4.94 1.66 7.17
CA PRO A 45 -3.88 2.34 6.41
C PRO A 45 -4.40 3.28 5.32
N LEU A 46 -5.41 2.89 4.57
CA LEU A 46 -6.00 3.73 3.52
C LEU A 46 -6.64 5.04 4.04
N ALA A 47 -7.09 5.06 5.31
CA ALA A 47 -7.69 6.26 5.89
C ALA A 47 -6.65 7.35 6.21
N VAL A 48 -5.42 6.95 6.54
CA VAL A 48 -4.32 7.87 6.88
C VAL A 48 -3.41 8.17 5.67
N LEU A 49 -3.47 7.33 4.65
CA LEU A 49 -2.60 7.40 3.46
C LEU A 49 -2.57 8.76 2.78
N PRO A 50 -3.70 9.45 2.49
CA PRO A 50 -3.66 10.73 1.79
C PRO A 50 -2.88 11.81 2.53
N GLY A 51 -3.01 11.86 3.86
CA GLY A 51 -2.24 12.81 4.69
C GLY A 51 -0.75 12.50 4.69
N ILE A 52 -0.38 11.23 4.69
CA ILE A 52 1.01 10.78 4.65
C ILE A 52 1.62 11.06 3.28
N VAL A 53 0.94 10.72 2.19
CA VAL A 53 1.39 11.00 0.81
C VAL A 53 1.64 12.48 0.61
N LYS A 54 0.73 13.33 1.11
CA LYS A 54 0.86 14.79 1.00
C LYS A 54 2.14 15.32 1.64
N VAL A 55 2.55 14.81 2.80
CA VAL A 55 3.76 15.31 3.48
C VAL A 55 5.04 14.67 2.97
N ILE A 56 4.96 13.45 2.44
CA ILE A 56 6.09 12.80 1.76
C ILE A 56 6.42 13.48 0.44
N ASP A 57 5.41 13.98 -0.27
CA ASP A 57 5.55 14.79 -1.50
C ASP A 57 6.53 14.19 -2.52
N GLY A 58 6.44 12.87 -2.75
CA GLY A 58 7.28 12.16 -3.71
C GLY A 58 8.77 11.98 -3.32
N GLN A 59 9.20 12.45 -2.15
CA GLN A 59 10.61 12.39 -1.74
C GLN A 59 11.11 10.96 -1.53
N ILE A 60 10.24 10.07 -1.06
CA ILE A 60 10.50 8.64 -0.89
C ILE A 60 9.27 7.82 -1.27
N PRO A 61 9.42 6.55 -1.69
CA PRO A 61 8.28 5.70 -2.00
C PRO A 61 7.43 5.41 -0.77
N VAL A 62 6.11 5.42 -0.97
CA VAL A 62 5.09 5.10 0.03
C VAL A 62 4.43 3.79 -0.36
N PHE A 63 4.69 2.74 0.39
CA PHE A 63 4.04 1.45 0.25
C PHE A 63 2.85 1.35 1.21
N VAL A 64 1.87 0.50 0.87
CA VAL A 64 0.73 0.23 1.73
C VAL A 64 0.52 -1.26 1.85
N ASP A 65 0.25 -1.74 3.06
CA ASP A 65 -0.24 -3.09 3.30
C ASP A 65 -1.46 -3.09 4.23
N CYS A 66 -1.89 -4.27 4.64
CA CYS A 66 -3.05 -4.52 5.49
C CYS A 66 -4.39 -4.12 4.84
N GLY A 67 -5.22 -5.13 4.65
CA GLY A 67 -6.53 -4.96 4.02
C GLY A 67 -6.50 -4.97 2.48
N ILE A 68 -5.37 -5.24 1.86
CA ILE A 68 -5.28 -5.43 0.41
C ILE A 68 -5.63 -6.89 0.11
N CYS A 69 -6.88 -7.12 -0.31
CA CYS A 69 -7.44 -8.45 -0.55
C CYS A 69 -7.96 -8.65 -1.99
N SER A 70 -7.99 -7.57 -2.78
CA SER A 70 -8.51 -7.56 -4.15
C SER A 70 -7.77 -6.57 -5.04
N GLY A 71 -7.97 -6.66 -6.36
CA GLY A 71 -7.49 -5.65 -7.30
C GLY A 71 -8.14 -4.29 -7.07
N MET A 72 -9.38 -4.25 -6.58
CA MET A 72 -10.05 -3.01 -6.20
C MET A 72 -9.38 -2.33 -5.00
N ASP A 73 -8.92 -3.09 -4.00
CA ASP A 73 -8.20 -2.52 -2.85
C ASP A 73 -6.85 -1.95 -3.30
N ALA A 74 -6.14 -2.68 -4.19
CA ALA A 74 -4.92 -2.18 -4.81
C ALA A 74 -5.17 -0.89 -5.59
N TYR A 75 -6.24 -0.83 -6.40
CA TYR A 75 -6.65 0.37 -7.12
C TYR A 75 -6.84 1.56 -6.19
N LYS A 76 -7.61 1.39 -5.10
CA LYS A 76 -7.87 2.47 -4.13
C LYS A 76 -6.57 2.99 -3.51
N ALA A 77 -5.66 2.10 -3.12
CA ALA A 77 -4.38 2.50 -2.55
C ALA A 77 -3.53 3.32 -3.54
N LEU A 78 -3.43 2.86 -4.79
CA LEU A 78 -2.69 3.56 -5.85
C LEU A 78 -3.32 4.91 -6.17
N ALA A 79 -4.64 4.99 -6.30
CA ALA A 79 -5.37 6.24 -6.55
C ALA A 79 -5.21 7.25 -5.40
N LEU A 80 -5.04 6.78 -4.16
CA LEU A 80 -4.75 7.62 -3.00
C LEU A 80 -3.26 8.00 -2.86
N GLY A 81 -2.42 7.63 -3.84
CA GLY A 81 -1.04 8.06 -3.96
C GLY A 81 0.01 7.07 -3.42
N ALA A 82 -0.35 5.82 -3.15
CA ALA A 82 0.65 4.80 -2.86
C ALA A 82 1.54 4.53 -4.08
N THR A 83 2.83 4.33 -3.87
CA THR A 83 3.77 3.90 -4.91
C THR A 83 3.51 2.45 -5.31
N ALA A 84 3.19 1.60 -4.34
CA ALA A 84 2.83 0.20 -4.55
C ALA A 84 2.08 -0.35 -3.32
N VAL A 85 1.48 -1.53 -3.51
CA VAL A 85 0.80 -2.27 -2.44
C VAL A 85 1.52 -3.57 -2.13
N SER A 86 1.36 -4.06 -0.90
CA SER A 86 1.87 -5.36 -0.47
C SER A 86 0.71 -6.23 0.01
N VAL A 87 0.69 -7.46 -0.47
CA VAL A 87 -0.31 -8.46 -0.12
C VAL A 87 0.35 -9.56 0.71
N GLY A 88 -0.13 -9.75 1.93
CA GLY A 88 0.47 -10.73 2.84
C GLY A 88 -0.59 -11.69 3.41
N GLY A 89 -1.25 -11.31 4.49
CA GLY A 89 -2.19 -12.18 5.21
C GLY A 89 -3.28 -12.81 4.33
N HIS A 90 -3.74 -12.09 3.31
CA HIS A 90 -4.73 -12.60 2.35
C HIS A 90 -4.23 -13.82 1.56
N LEU A 91 -2.93 -13.97 1.36
CA LEU A 91 -2.34 -15.09 0.60
C LEU A 91 -2.15 -16.37 1.43
N ILE A 92 -2.25 -16.29 2.76
CA ILE A 92 -2.03 -17.45 3.64
C ILE A 92 -2.94 -18.64 3.33
N PRO A 93 -4.26 -18.49 3.11
CA PRO A 93 -5.12 -19.61 2.73
C PRO A 93 -4.72 -20.26 1.41
N TYR A 94 -4.25 -19.46 0.45
CA TYR A 94 -3.87 -19.91 -0.89
C TYR A 94 -2.56 -20.73 -0.84
N ILE A 95 -1.58 -20.28 -0.06
CA ILE A 95 -0.33 -21.04 0.11
C ILE A 95 -0.58 -22.35 0.86
N LYS A 96 -1.49 -22.36 1.84
CA LYS A 96 -1.85 -23.57 2.57
C LYS A 96 -2.56 -24.61 1.69
N LYS A 97 -3.37 -24.17 0.72
CA LYS A 97 -4.16 -25.02 -0.16
C LYS A 97 -3.39 -25.50 -1.38
N GLY A 98 -2.59 -24.63 -2.00
CA GLY A 98 -1.98 -24.87 -3.30
C GLY A 98 -0.51 -24.47 -3.40
N GLY A 99 0.18 -24.25 -2.27
CA GLY A 99 1.59 -23.85 -2.28
C GLY A 99 1.85 -22.59 -3.11
N GLY A 100 2.97 -22.57 -3.82
CA GLY A 100 3.35 -21.44 -4.67
C GLY A 100 2.40 -21.21 -5.85
N GLU A 101 1.86 -22.27 -6.43
CA GLU A 101 0.90 -22.17 -7.55
C GLU A 101 -0.41 -21.54 -7.11
N GLY A 102 -0.91 -21.86 -5.91
CA GLY A 102 -2.11 -21.23 -5.34
C GLY A 102 -1.92 -19.74 -5.12
N VAL A 103 -0.76 -19.32 -4.66
CA VAL A 103 -0.41 -17.89 -4.51
C VAL A 103 -0.32 -17.20 -5.87
N ALA A 104 0.39 -17.81 -6.84
CA ALA A 104 0.53 -17.26 -8.19
C ALA A 104 -0.84 -17.05 -8.85
N SER A 105 -1.73 -18.06 -8.76
CA SER A 105 -3.10 -17.94 -9.28
C SER A 105 -3.85 -16.77 -8.66
N ARG A 106 -3.79 -16.62 -7.32
CA ARG A 106 -4.50 -15.50 -6.64
C ARG A 106 -3.94 -14.14 -7.04
N ILE A 107 -2.62 -14.00 -7.18
CA ILE A 107 -2.01 -12.75 -7.65
C ILE A 107 -2.44 -12.41 -9.08
N LEU A 108 -2.54 -13.42 -9.96
CA LEU A 108 -3.05 -13.21 -11.31
C LEU A 108 -4.51 -12.73 -11.29
N GLU A 109 -5.38 -13.38 -10.50
CA GLU A 109 -6.78 -12.95 -10.34
C GLU A 109 -6.86 -11.50 -9.86
N MET A 110 -6.11 -11.11 -8.82
CA MET A 110 -6.06 -9.74 -8.33
C MET A 110 -5.55 -8.75 -9.40
N THR A 111 -4.61 -9.19 -10.23
CA THR A 111 -4.09 -8.38 -11.33
C THR A 111 -5.15 -8.13 -12.39
N GLU A 112 -5.94 -9.14 -12.76
CA GLU A 112 -7.05 -8.99 -13.70
C GLU A 112 -8.18 -8.14 -13.11
N GLU A 113 -8.49 -8.30 -11.82
CA GLU A 113 -9.42 -7.40 -11.13
C GLU A 113 -8.97 -5.93 -11.23
N LEU A 114 -7.67 -5.65 -10.94
CA LEU A 114 -7.10 -4.31 -11.05
C LEU A 114 -7.21 -3.76 -12.47
N ARG A 115 -6.85 -4.56 -13.48
CA ARG A 115 -6.99 -4.18 -14.90
C ARG A 115 -8.43 -3.84 -15.27
N GLY A 116 -9.38 -4.63 -14.80
CA GLY A 116 -10.80 -4.38 -14.99
C GLY A 116 -11.23 -3.03 -14.43
N VAL A 117 -10.84 -2.72 -13.18
CA VAL A 117 -11.15 -1.42 -12.54
C VAL A 117 -10.50 -0.27 -13.30
N MET A 118 -9.23 -0.41 -13.70
CA MET A 118 -8.53 0.59 -14.52
C MET A 118 -9.27 0.86 -15.83
N ALA A 119 -9.75 -0.19 -16.50
CA ALA A 119 -10.51 -0.03 -17.75
C ALA A 119 -11.84 0.73 -17.54
N TYR A 120 -12.58 0.44 -16.46
CA TYR A 120 -13.83 1.13 -16.13
C TYR A 120 -13.64 2.59 -15.76
N THR A 121 -12.48 2.94 -15.19
CA THR A 121 -12.17 4.31 -14.75
C THR A 121 -11.34 5.10 -15.75
N GLY A 122 -11.00 4.50 -16.90
CA GLY A 122 -10.21 5.15 -17.95
C GLY A 122 -8.72 5.30 -17.63
N VAL A 123 -8.24 4.65 -16.59
CA VAL A 123 -6.82 4.63 -16.20
C VAL A 123 -6.07 3.62 -17.06
N ARG A 124 -5.12 4.07 -17.87
CA ARG A 124 -4.38 3.22 -18.83
C ARG A 124 -3.04 2.73 -18.28
N THR A 125 -2.42 3.51 -17.41
CA THR A 125 -1.11 3.19 -16.83
C THR A 125 -1.07 3.49 -15.33
N LEU A 126 -0.11 2.88 -14.61
CA LEU A 126 0.08 3.13 -13.18
C LEU A 126 0.49 4.59 -12.84
N LYS A 127 0.78 5.41 -13.83
CA LYS A 127 1.12 6.84 -13.65
C LYS A 127 -0.10 7.76 -13.74
N GLU A 128 -1.24 7.24 -14.17
CA GLU A 128 -2.48 8.01 -14.39
C GLU A 128 -3.48 7.88 -13.24
N PHE A 129 -3.08 7.22 -12.15
CA PHE A 129 -3.94 7.12 -10.97
C PHE A 129 -4.15 8.48 -10.31
N ASP A 130 -5.38 8.79 -9.96
CA ASP A 130 -5.75 9.92 -9.13
C ASP A 130 -6.91 9.58 -8.19
N ALA A 131 -7.16 10.43 -7.22
CA ALA A 131 -8.19 10.20 -6.21
C ALA A 131 -9.59 10.68 -6.66
N SER A 132 -9.75 11.22 -7.87
CA SER A 132 -11.02 11.83 -8.34
C SER A 132 -12.19 10.84 -8.39
N VAL A 133 -11.87 9.56 -8.58
CA VAL A 133 -12.86 8.46 -8.62
C VAL A 133 -13.09 7.79 -7.25
N ILE A 134 -12.39 8.24 -6.21
CA ILE A 134 -12.51 7.68 -4.86
C ILE A 134 -13.45 8.56 -4.03
N HIS A 135 -14.58 7.98 -3.61
CA HIS A 135 -15.55 8.65 -2.74
C HIS A 135 -15.57 7.98 -1.37
N ARG A 136 -15.58 8.80 -0.32
CA ARG A 136 -15.86 8.32 1.04
C ARG A 136 -17.38 8.32 1.23
N ILE A 137 -17.87 7.20 1.71
CA ILE A 137 -19.26 7.05 2.13
C ILE A 137 -19.36 7.35 3.60
#